data_c4e1bc419b37bd0499d3c25353c5a860
#
_entry.id   c4e1bc419b37bd0499d3c25353c5a860
#
_cell.length_a   1.000
_cell.length_b   1.000
_cell.length_c   1.000
_cell.angle_alpha   90.00
_cell.angle_beta   90.00
_cell.angle_gamma   90.00
#
_symmetry.space_group_name_H-M   'P 1'
#
loop_
_entity.id
_entity.type
_entity.pdbx_description
1 polymer ?
#
loop_
_entity_poly.entity_id
_entity_poly.type
_entity_poly.pdbx_seq_one_letter_code
_entity_poly.pdbx_strand_id
1 'polypeptide(L)'
;MEKFFGTDGIRGTVGKPPITADFLLKVGWAVGSVLTENGPASVIIGKDTRVSGYLFESALEAGFLSAGVNVGMLGPMPSPAIAYLTKAYGASAGVVISASHNHFEDNGVKFFSSQGIKLSDKIQEAIEKKISTPMVSVDSANIGKAFRHDQALGRYIEFCKSTFDRICNLSHLTIVVDCANGATYNIAQNVFEELGAKVIMINNQPDGYNINHNCGATDTTHLQQEVLNHEANLGIAFDGDGDRLIMVDHTGEKVDGDELVFIIAKAWEKNGTLKSSAVVGTKMSNLGMREALSDLNINFIESDVGDRYVMEQLLLNKAILGGESSGHIICLNKSTSGDGIIAALQ
;
A
#
# COMPACT_ATOMS: atom_id res chain seq x y z
N MET A 1 15.06 0.03 -25.80
CA MET A 1 14.80 -1.01 -24.80
C MET A 1 13.34 -0.88 -24.42
N GLU A 2 12.62 -1.95 -24.33
CA GLU A 2 11.20 -1.91 -23.93
C GLU A 2 11.14 -1.53 -22.44
N LYS A 3 10.29 -0.54 -22.11
CA LYS A 3 10.14 -0.06 -20.74
C LYS A 3 8.94 -0.76 -20.12
N PHE A 4 9.17 -1.57 -19.08
CA PHE A 4 8.13 -2.33 -18.38
C PHE A 4 7.64 -1.61 -17.12
N PHE A 5 8.55 -0.92 -16.41
CA PHE A 5 8.19 -0.18 -15.21
C PHE A 5 7.41 1.10 -15.55
N GLY A 6 6.17 1.16 -15.07
CA GLY A 6 5.37 2.39 -15.01
C GLY A 6 5.65 3.19 -13.74
N THR A 7 4.78 4.15 -13.43
CA THR A 7 4.88 4.97 -12.19
C THR A 7 4.68 4.13 -10.92
N ASP A 8 3.99 3.00 -11.01
CA ASP A 8 3.64 2.14 -9.87
C ASP A 8 3.86 0.65 -10.20
N GLY A 9 5.08 0.29 -10.60
CA GLY A 9 5.47 -1.08 -10.93
C GLY A 9 5.09 -1.52 -12.35
N ILE A 10 4.97 -2.81 -12.54
CA ILE A 10 4.60 -3.46 -13.81
C ILE A 10 3.14 -3.92 -13.67
N ARG A 11 2.22 -3.43 -14.49
CA ARG A 11 0.79 -3.74 -14.43
C ARG A 11 0.21 -4.09 -15.79
N GLY A 12 -0.89 -4.84 -15.80
CA GLY A 12 -1.67 -5.15 -16.99
C GLY A 12 -2.71 -6.23 -16.76
N THR A 13 -3.36 -6.63 -17.84
CA THR A 13 -4.38 -7.68 -17.81
C THR A 13 -3.72 -9.06 -17.70
N VAL A 14 -4.20 -9.87 -16.77
CA VAL A 14 -3.72 -11.24 -16.51
C VAL A 14 -3.79 -12.10 -17.78
N GLY A 15 -2.70 -12.83 -18.06
CA GLY A 15 -2.58 -13.67 -19.25
C GLY A 15 -2.21 -12.93 -20.53
N LYS A 16 -2.06 -11.59 -20.48
CA LYS A 16 -1.53 -10.78 -21.59
C LYS A 16 -0.17 -10.20 -21.22
N PRO A 17 0.81 -10.16 -22.15
CA PRO A 17 2.09 -9.51 -21.87
C PRO A 17 1.90 -8.06 -21.38
N PRO A 18 2.64 -7.61 -20.35
CA PRO A 18 3.70 -8.34 -19.66
C PRO A 18 3.22 -9.18 -18.46
N ILE A 19 1.91 -9.25 -18.16
CA ILE A 19 1.38 -9.93 -16.96
C ILE A 19 1.11 -11.41 -17.26
N THR A 20 2.18 -12.17 -17.46
CA THR A 20 2.19 -13.62 -17.69
C THR A 20 3.14 -14.33 -16.72
N ALA A 21 2.90 -15.60 -16.43
CA ALA A 21 3.69 -16.35 -15.46
C ALA A 21 5.16 -16.51 -15.87
N ASP A 22 5.43 -16.75 -17.15
CA ASP A 22 6.78 -16.84 -17.71
C ASP A 22 7.53 -15.52 -17.62
N PHE A 23 6.86 -14.40 -17.89
CA PHE A 23 7.46 -13.09 -17.75
C PHE A 23 7.76 -12.77 -16.26
N LEU A 24 6.82 -13.05 -15.34
CA LEU A 24 7.04 -12.79 -13.91
C LEU A 24 8.11 -13.70 -13.29
N LEU A 25 8.25 -14.95 -13.77
CA LEU A 25 9.39 -15.80 -13.42
C LEU A 25 10.71 -15.10 -13.83
N LYS A 26 10.75 -14.58 -15.04
CA LYS A 26 11.93 -13.85 -15.54
C LYS A 26 12.18 -12.55 -14.78
N VAL A 27 11.13 -11.82 -14.39
CA VAL A 27 11.23 -10.62 -13.55
C VAL A 27 11.83 -10.99 -12.18
N GLY A 28 11.32 -12.04 -11.51
CA GLY A 28 11.87 -12.51 -10.24
C GLY A 28 13.37 -12.84 -10.33
N TRP A 29 13.76 -13.57 -11.37
CA TRP A 29 15.17 -13.86 -11.65
C TRP A 29 16.01 -12.60 -11.92
N ALA A 30 15.50 -11.66 -12.71
CA ALA A 30 16.22 -10.43 -13.05
C ALA A 30 16.44 -9.53 -11.83
N VAL A 31 15.37 -9.33 -11.03
CA VAL A 31 15.45 -8.58 -9.77
C VAL A 31 16.44 -9.27 -8.83
N GLY A 32 16.31 -10.58 -8.64
CA GLY A 32 17.19 -11.37 -7.79
C GLY A 32 18.65 -11.26 -8.22
N SER A 33 18.94 -11.34 -9.53
CA SER A 33 20.28 -11.18 -10.08
C SER A 33 20.89 -9.81 -9.78
N VAL A 34 20.09 -8.73 -9.90
CA VAL A 34 20.55 -7.36 -9.58
C VAL A 34 20.82 -7.21 -8.07
N LEU A 35 19.95 -7.79 -7.23
CA LEU A 35 20.12 -7.71 -5.77
C LEU A 35 21.34 -8.47 -5.27
N THR A 36 21.71 -9.58 -5.91
CA THR A 36 22.86 -10.42 -5.51
C THR A 36 24.21 -9.91 -5.99
N GLU A 37 24.28 -8.88 -6.84
CA GLU A 37 25.55 -8.26 -7.28
C GLU A 37 26.43 -7.77 -6.12
N ASN A 38 25.79 -7.38 -5.00
CA ASN A 38 26.50 -6.86 -3.82
C ASN A 38 26.54 -7.84 -2.63
N GLY A 39 26.25 -9.13 -2.86
CA GLY A 39 26.29 -10.17 -1.83
C GLY A 39 24.94 -10.90 -1.65
N PRO A 40 24.82 -11.75 -0.62
CA PRO A 40 23.62 -12.52 -0.37
C PRO A 40 22.40 -11.62 -0.20
N ALA A 41 21.28 -11.99 -0.83
CA ALA A 41 20.05 -11.22 -0.79
C ALA A 41 18.86 -12.07 -0.29
N SER A 42 17.89 -11.40 0.30
CA SER A 42 16.59 -11.97 0.65
C SER A 42 15.48 -11.02 0.24
N VAL A 43 14.35 -11.57 -0.16
CA VAL A 43 13.14 -10.80 -0.46
C VAL A 43 11.97 -11.32 0.34
N ILE A 44 10.99 -10.45 0.58
CA ILE A 44 9.67 -10.87 1.06
C ILE A 44 8.64 -10.62 -0.03
N ILE A 45 7.68 -11.53 -0.17
CA ILE A 45 6.61 -11.44 -1.16
C ILE A 45 5.26 -11.47 -0.44
N GLY A 46 4.43 -10.49 -0.71
CA GLY A 46 3.02 -10.49 -0.34
C GLY A 46 2.14 -10.15 -1.53
N LYS A 47 0.85 -10.35 -1.38
CA LYS A 47 -0.12 -10.18 -2.44
C LYS A 47 -1.44 -9.64 -1.91
N ASP A 48 -2.27 -9.10 -2.80
CA ASP A 48 -3.69 -8.89 -2.50
C ASP A 48 -4.48 -10.23 -2.65
N THR A 49 -5.77 -10.13 -2.69
CA THR A 49 -6.67 -11.29 -2.67
C THR A 49 -7.02 -11.85 -4.05
N ARG A 50 -6.49 -11.31 -5.15
CA ARG A 50 -6.74 -11.76 -6.52
C ARG A 50 -6.34 -13.22 -6.70
N VAL A 51 -7.18 -13.99 -7.40
CA VAL A 51 -6.89 -15.41 -7.72
C VAL A 51 -5.56 -15.57 -8.46
N SER A 52 -5.23 -14.65 -9.37
CA SER A 52 -3.96 -14.66 -10.12
C SER A 52 -2.73 -14.41 -9.25
N GLY A 53 -2.91 -13.89 -8.03
CA GLY A 53 -1.84 -13.67 -7.07
C GLY A 53 -1.08 -14.95 -6.71
N TYR A 54 -1.77 -16.10 -6.63
CA TYR A 54 -1.13 -17.40 -6.34
C TYR A 54 -0.23 -17.87 -7.48
N LEU A 55 -0.67 -17.69 -8.73
CA LEU A 55 0.13 -18.03 -9.91
C LEU A 55 1.41 -17.18 -9.96
N PHE A 56 1.26 -15.88 -9.76
CA PHE A 56 2.38 -14.93 -9.88
C PHE A 56 3.34 -15.02 -8.69
N GLU A 57 2.84 -15.32 -7.50
CA GLU A 57 3.66 -15.60 -6.32
C GLU A 57 4.60 -16.77 -6.59
N SER A 58 4.07 -17.89 -7.11
CA SER A 58 4.86 -19.08 -7.45
C SER A 58 5.89 -18.82 -8.56
N ALA A 59 5.52 -18.02 -9.56
CA ALA A 59 6.42 -17.65 -10.65
C ALA A 59 7.58 -16.77 -10.17
N LEU A 60 7.29 -15.73 -9.39
CA LEU A 60 8.30 -14.84 -8.81
C LEU A 60 9.21 -15.59 -7.83
N GLU A 61 8.63 -16.44 -6.96
CA GLU A 61 9.38 -17.30 -6.05
C GLU A 61 10.40 -18.13 -6.80
N ALA A 62 9.97 -18.89 -7.82
CA ALA A 62 10.88 -19.69 -8.65
C ALA A 62 11.98 -18.86 -9.31
N GLY A 63 11.63 -17.67 -9.79
CA GLY A 63 12.59 -16.73 -10.36
C GLY A 63 13.65 -16.28 -9.35
N PHE A 64 13.26 -15.84 -8.17
CA PHE A 64 14.20 -15.42 -7.11
C PHE A 64 15.08 -16.55 -6.63
N LEU A 65 14.51 -17.73 -6.37
CA LEU A 65 15.26 -18.90 -5.93
C LEU A 65 16.33 -19.30 -6.97
N SER A 66 16.00 -19.23 -8.25
CA SER A 66 16.93 -19.54 -9.35
C SER A 66 18.05 -18.52 -9.50
N ALA A 67 17.89 -17.30 -8.93
CA ALA A 67 18.92 -16.27 -8.84
C ALA A 67 19.73 -16.33 -7.52
N GLY A 68 19.49 -17.33 -6.67
CA GLY A 68 20.18 -17.49 -5.39
C GLY A 68 19.64 -16.62 -4.26
N VAL A 69 18.44 -16.05 -4.40
CA VAL A 69 17.80 -15.19 -3.40
C VAL A 69 16.86 -16.00 -2.50
N ASN A 70 16.96 -15.78 -1.19
CA ASN A 70 15.99 -16.35 -0.25
C ASN A 70 14.66 -15.60 -0.29
N VAL A 71 13.55 -16.33 -0.19
CA VAL A 71 12.20 -15.76 -0.32
C VAL A 71 11.38 -16.02 0.94
N GLY A 72 10.94 -14.96 1.59
CA GLY A 72 9.97 -15.00 2.69
C GLY A 72 8.55 -14.72 2.18
N MET A 73 7.64 -15.68 2.36
CA MET A 73 6.26 -15.57 1.91
C MET A 73 5.37 -14.99 3.01
N LEU A 74 4.60 -13.94 2.70
CA LEU A 74 3.71 -13.27 3.66
C LEU A 74 2.23 -13.67 3.50
N GLY A 75 1.84 -14.16 2.30
CA GLY A 75 0.45 -14.37 1.95
C GLY A 75 -0.29 -13.05 1.63
N PRO A 76 -1.65 -13.02 1.75
CA PRO A 76 -2.43 -11.81 1.56
C PRO A 76 -2.07 -10.76 2.61
N MET A 77 -1.57 -9.60 2.14
CA MET A 77 -1.04 -8.54 2.98
C MET A 77 -1.13 -7.19 2.26
N PRO A 78 -1.51 -6.08 2.92
CA PRO A 78 -1.52 -4.75 2.31
C PRO A 78 -0.16 -4.32 1.78
N SER A 79 -0.16 -3.55 0.70
CA SER A 79 1.07 -2.96 0.13
C SER A 79 1.92 -2.22 1.18
N PRO A 80 1.36 -1.34 2.02
CA PRO A 80 2.13 -0.68 3.08
C PRO A 80 2.68 -1.65 4.14
N ALA A 81 1.99 -2.75 4.43
CA ALA A 81 2.52 -3.78 5.31
C ALA A 81 3.80 -4.40 4.77
N ILE A 82 3.84 -4.66 3.45
CA ILE A 82 5.03 -5.22 2.81
C ILE A 82 6.19 -4.20 2.85
N ALA A 83 5.91 -2.91 2.60
CA ALA A 83 6.91 -1.85 2.75
C ALA A 83 7.51 -1.82 4.18
N TYR A 84 6.66 -1.83 5.20
CA TYR A 84 7.08 -1.88 6.60
C TYR A 84 7.88 -3.15 6.95
N LEU A 85 7.34 -4.32 6.59
CA LEU A 85 7.94 -5.61 6.91
C LEU A 85 9.27 -5.84 6.18
N THR A 86 9.46 -5.28 4.98
CA THR A 86 10.75 -5.31 4.27
C THR A 86 11.85 -4.74 5.16
N LYS A 87 11.62 -3.57 5.74
CA LYS A 87 12.54 -2.93 6.66
C LYS A 87 12.65 -3.70 7.98
N ALA A 88 11.52 -4.13 8.54
CA ALA A 88 11.46 -4.80 9.85
C ALA A 88 12.15 -6.17 9.87
N TYR A 89 12.16 -6.89 8.75
CA TYR A 89 12.86 -8.17 8.59
C TYR A 89 14.28 -8.03 8.03
N GLY A 90 14.71 -6.81 7.64
CA GLY A 90 16.01 -6.58 7.03
C GLY A 90 16.14 -7.22 5.64
N ALA A 91 15.02 -7.37 4.92
CA ALA A 91 15.04 -7.91 3.56
C ALA A 91 15.66 -6.91 2.57
N SER A 92 16.33 -7.43 1.54
CA SER A 92 16.95 -6.61 0.48
C SER A 92 15.89 -5.90 -0.37
N ALA A 93 14.72 -6.52 -0.54
CA ALA A 93 13.57 -5.93 -1.22
C ALA A 93 12.25 -6.55 -0.74
N GLY A 94 11.17 -5.78 -0.88
CA GLY A 94 9.78 -6.23 -0.73
C GLY A 94 9.09 -6.29 -2.09
N VAL A 95 8.28 -7.30 -2.29
CA VAL A 95 7.55 -7.56 -3.54
C VAL A 95 6.06 -7.62 -3.24
N VAL A 96 5.29 -6.81 -3.93
CA VAL A 96 3.83 -6.77 -3.84
C VAL A 96 3.23 -7.25 -5.13
N ILE A 97 2.34 -8.23 -5.07
CA ILE A 97 1.56 -8.70 -6.21
C ILE A 97 0.16 -8.11 -6.07
N SER A 98 -0.09 -7.03 -6.81
CA SER A 98 -1.37 -6.31 -6.80
C SER A 98 -1.51 -5.36 -7.99
N ALA A 99 -2.75 -5.07 -8.36
CA ALA A 99 -3.12 -3.95 -9.23
C ALA A 99 -3.95 -2.89 -8.47
N SER A 100 -3.78 -2.79 -7.12
CA SER A 100 -4.43 -1.81 -6.25
C SER A 100 -5.97 -1.81 -6.44
N HIS A 101 -6.53 -0.71 -6.92
CA HIS A 101 -7.97 -0.49 -7.05
C HIS A 101 -8.61 -1.07 -8.32
N ASN A 102 -7.85 -1.71 -9.22
CA ASN A 102 -8.40 -2.35 -10.42
C ASN A 102 -9.24 -3.58 -10.06
N HIS A 103 -10.12 -4.03 -10.96
CA HIS A 103 -10.82 -5.30 -10.84
C HIS A 103 -9.86 -6.49 -10.99
N PHE A 104 -10.35 -7.70 -10.71
CA PHE A 104 -9.52 -8.92 -10.60
C PHE A 104 -8.84 -9.36 -11.91
N GLU A 105 -9.34 -8.94 -13.06
CA GLU A 105 -8.77 -9.24 -14.38
C GLU A 105 -7.39 -8.65 -14.59
N ASP A 106 -7.07 -7.57 -13.87
CA ASP A 106 -5.74 -6.96 -13.87
C ASP A 106 -4.93 -7.44 -12.67
N ASN A 107 -3.61 -7.45 -12.83
CA ASN A 107 -2.67 -7.65 -11.74
C ASN A 107 -1.36 -6.91 -12.04
N GLY A 108 -0.44 -6.92 -11.09
CA GLY A 108 0.85 -6.27 -11.27
C GLY A 108 1.85 -6.68 -10.20
N VAL A 109 3.06 -6.14 -10.33
CA VAL A 109 4.13 -6.33 -9.36
C VAL A 109 4.78 -4.99 -9.06
N LYS A 110 4.81 -4.64 -7.76
CA LYS A 110 5.50 -3.47 -7.21
C LYS A 110 6.70 -3.94 -6.39
N PHE A 111 7.72 -3.09 -6.30
CA PHE A 111 8.94 -3.40 -5.54
C PHE A 111 9.27 -2.28 -4.58
N PHE A 112 9.59 -2.65 -3.35
CA PHE A 112 10.16 -1.78 -2.33
C PHE A 112 11.64 -2.12 -2.10
N SER A 113 12.44 -1.10 -1.86
CA SER A 113 13.84 -1.25 -1.42
C SER A 113 13.90 -1.72 0.04
N SER A 114 15.08 -2.05 0.53
CA SER A 114 15.33 -2.39 1.94
C SER A 114 14.88 -1.31 2.94
N GLN A 115 14.64 -0.08 2.48
CA GLN A 115 14.13 1.01 3.30
C GLN A 115 12.60 1.10 3.30
N GLY A 116 11.89 0.21 2.59
CA GLY A 116 10.43 0.25 2.47
C GLY A 116 9.91 1.40 1.60
N ILE A 117 10.73 1.90 0.68
CA ILE A 117 10.35 2.91 -0.33
C ILE A 117 10.46 2.32 -1.73
N LYS A 118 9.81 2.90 -2.72
CA LYS A 118 9.89 2.44 -4.12
C LYS A 118 11.34 2.37 -4.61
N LEU A 119 11.62 1.42 -5.52
CA LEU A 119 12.94 1.29 -6.14
C LEU A 119 13.30 2.55 -6.94
N SER A 120 14.56 2.98 -6.85
CA SER A 120 15.08 4.07 -7.67
C SER A 120 15.10 3.72 -9.16
N ASP A 121 15.02 4.73 -10.03
CA ASP A 121 15.07 4.55 -11.48
C ASP A 121 16.33 3.78 -11.93
N LYS A 122 17.46 4.05 -11.30
CA LYS A 122 18.72 3.35 -11.59
C LYS A 122 18.61 1.83 -11.38
N ILE A 123 17.91 1.41 -10.31
CA ILE A 123 17.71 -0.02 -10.03
C ILE A 123 16.69 -0.60 -11.02
N GLN A 124 15.60 0.13 -11.32
CA GLN A 124 14.60 -0.30 -12.31
C GLN A 124 15.24 -0.49 -13.69
N GLU A 125 16.07 0.45 -14.14
CA GLU A 125 16.81 0.34 -15.40
C GLU A 125 17.76 -0.87 -15.43
N ALA A 126 18.44 -1.17 -14.31
CA ALA A 126 19.29 -2.35 -14.21
C ALA A 126 18.47 -3.64 -14.33
N ILE A 127 17.30 -3.69 -13.71
CA ILE A 127 16.36 -4.81 -13.82
C ILE A 127 15.86 -4.97 -15.26
N GLU A 128 15.44 -3.90 -15.93
CA GLU A 128 14.97 -3.93 -17.33
C GLU A 128 16.07 -4.44 -18.29
N LYS A 129 17.31 -3.98 -18.09
CA LYS A 129 18.47 -4.52 -18.82
C LYS A 129 18.65 -6.02 -18.58
N LYS A 130 18.47 -6.47 -17.34
CA LYS A 130 18.62 -7.88 -16.98
C LYS A 130 17.49 -8.73 -17.59
N ILE A 131 16.25 -8.24 -17.60
CA ILE A 131 15.11 -8.90 -18.26
C ILE A 131 15.40 -9.17 -19.74
N SER A 132 16.13 -8.31 -20.44
CA SER A 132 16.45 -8.51 -21.87
C SER A 132 17.52 -9.59 -22.13
N THR A 133 18.16 -10.14 -21.08
CA THR A 133 19.16 -11.20 -21.21
C THR A 133 18.55 -12.60 -21.05
N PRO A 134 19.20 -13.68 -21.55
CA PRO A 134 18.79 -15.04 -21.25
C PRO A 134 18.83 -15.32 -19.75
N MET A 135 17.79 -15.99 -19.24
CA MET A 135 17.75 -16.44 -17.85
C MET A 135 18.75 -17.58 -17.64
N VAL A 136 19.58 -17.47 -16.60
CA VAL A 136 20.56 -18.51 -16.21
C VAL A 136 20.41 -18.71 -14.70
N SER A 137 20.06 -19.92 -14.28
CA SER A 137 20.00 -20.28 -12.86
C SER A 137 21.40 -20.43 -12.27
N VAL A 138 21.54 -20.12 -11.00
CA VAL A 138 22.75 -20.47 -10.24
C VAL A 138 22.90 -22.00 -10.10
N ASP A 139 24.07 -22.47 -9.72
CA ASP A 139 24.29 -23.90 -9.45
C ASP A 139 23.47 -24.38 -8.24
N SER A 140 23.34 -25.70 -8.08
CA SER A 140 22.52 -26.31 -7.05
C SER A 140 22.92 -25.97 -5.62
N ALA A 141 24.18 -25.61 -5.37
CA ALA A 141 24.67 -25.23 -4.04
C ALA A 141 24.25 -23.81 -3.65
N ASN A 142 23.91 -22.98 -4.63
CA ASN A 142 23.60 -21.56 -4.47
C ASN A 142 22.11 -21.22 -4.67
N ILE A 143 21.25 -22.22 -4.95
CA ILE A 143 19.79 -22.00 -5.04
C ILE A 143 19.26 -21.44 -3.72
N GLY A 144 18.42 -20.40 -3.81
CA GLY A 144 17.77 -19.77 -2.65
C GLY A 144 16.81 -20.69 -1.93
N LYS A 145 16.37 -20.32 -0.74
CA LYS A 145 15.40 -21.04 0.08
C LYS A 145 14.12 -20.23 0.25
N ALA A 146 12.96 -20.88 0.15
CA ALA A 146 11.66 -20.30 0.47
C ALA A 146 11.21 -20.67 1.89
N PHE A 147 10.56 -19.75 2.59
CA PHE A 147 9.99 -19.96 3.91
C PHE A 147 8.78 -19.04 4.11
N ARG A 148 7.95 -19.30 5.12
CA ARG A 148 6.79 -18.45 5.47
C ARG A 148 7.09 -17.63 6.72
N HIS A 149 6.57 -16.40 6.75
CA HIS A 149 6.60 -15.52 7.91
C HIS A 149 5.23 -15.55 8.61
N ASP A 150 4.97 -16.57 9.44
CA ASP A 150 3.67 -16.76 10.10
C ASP A 150 3.28 -15.61 11.04
N GLN A 151 4.24 -14.84 11.55
CA GLN A 151 4.00 -13.72 12.46
C GLN A 151 3.85 -12.36 11.76
N ALA A 152 3.90 -12.32 10.43
CA ALA A 152 3.88 -11.07 9.66
C ALA A 152 2.63 -10.23 9.92
N LEU A 153 1.47 -10.88 9.95
CA LEU A 153 0.17 -10.24 10.17
C LEU A 153 0.12 -9.54 11.54
N GLY A 154 0.44 -10.25 12.62
CA GLY A 154 0.45 -9.68 13.97
C GLY A 154 1.46 -8.52 14.11
N ARG A 155 2.64 -8.63 13.49
CA ARG A 155 3.62 -7.54 13.48
C ARG A 155 3.09 -6.26 12.85
N TYR A 156 2.36 -6.38 11.74
CA TYR A 156 1.80 -5.20 11.09
C TYR A 156 0.62 -4.61 11.87
N ILE A 157 -0.25 -5.45 12.47
CA ILE A 157 -1.32 -4.99 13.37
C ILE A 157 -0.73 -4.17 14.51
N GLU A 158 0.27 -4.69 15.20
CA GLU A 158 0.94 -3.96 16.29
C GLU A 158 1.60 -2.66 15.81
N PHE A 159 2.20 -2.68 14.63
CA PHE A 159 2.77 -1.47 14.03
C PHE A 159 1.69 -0.41 13.78
N CYS A 160 0.56 -0.75 13.14
CA CYS A 160 -0.55 0.19 12.93
C CYS A 160 -1.04 0.79 14.24
N LYS A 161 -1.31 -0.04 15.26
CA LYS A 161 -1.75 0.41 16.58
C LYS A 161 -0.72 1.33 17.27
N SER A 162 0.58 1.06 17.06
CA SER A 162 1.64 1.89 17.63
C SER A 162 1.70 3.32 17.09
N THR A 163 1.08 3.58 15.93
CA THR A 163 1.00 4.91 15.32
C THR A 163 -0.11 5.77 15.91
N PHE A 164 -1.10 5.16 16.56
CA PHE A 164 -2.21 5.83 17.24
C PHE A 164 -1.76 6.45 18.56
N ASP A 165 -2.37 7.57 18.94
CA ASP A 165 -2.03 8.21 20.23
C ASP A 165 -2.50 7.34 21.40
N ARG A 166 -1.56 6.96 22.27
CA ARG A 166 -1.81 6.10 23.43
C ARG A 166 -2.73 6.70 24.50
N ILE A 167 -2.92 8.02 24.48
CA ILE A 167 -3.84 8.74 25.38
C ILE A 167 -5.28 8.59 24.92
N CYS A 168 -5.50 8.31 23.63
CA CYS A 168 -6.80 8.14 23.02
C CYS A 168 -7.23 6.67 22.98
N ASN A 169 -8.52 6.41 22.87
CA ASN A 169 -9.11 5.12 22.55
C ASN A 169 -10.34 5.32 21.66
N LEU A 170 -10.79 4.28 21.00
CA LEU A 170 -11.93 4.29 20.10
C LEU A 170 -13.21 3.71 20.71
N SER A 171 -13.24 3.50 22.04
CA SER A 171 -14.34 2.76 22.73
C SER A 171 -15.72 3.38 22.61
N HIS A 172 -15.80 4.65 22.21
CA HIS A 172 -17.04 5.38 22.00
C HIS A 172 -17.51 5.36 20.53
N LEU A 173 -16.74 4.70 19.63
CA LEU A 173 -17.04 4.69 18.21
C LEU A 173 -17.60 3.34 17.75
N THR A 174 -18.67 3.41 16.96
CA THR A 174 -19.13 2.34 16.07
C THR A 174 -18.65 2.68 14.67
N ILE A 175 -17.87 1.80 14.05
CA ILE A 175 -17.20 2.02 12.76
C ILE A 175 -17.63 0.93 11.79
N VAL A 176 -18.10 1.30 10.58
CA VAL A 176 -18.28 0.36 9.48
C VAL A 176 -17.00 0.34 8.65
N VAL A 177 -16.44 -0.84 8.40
CA VAL A 177 -15.17 -0.98 7.65
C VAL A 177 -15.39 -1.80 6.40
N ASP A 178 -15.15 -1.19 5.25
CA ASP A 178 -15.17 -1.81 3.93
C ASP A 178 -13.75 -2.16 3.49
N CYS A 179 -13.46 -3.46 3.40
CA CYS A 179 -12.16 -3.97 2.99
C CYS A 179 -12.00 -4.19 1.49
N ALA A 180 -12.97 -3.78 0.66
CA ALA A 180 -12.96 -4.00 -0.79
C ALA A 180 -12.75 -5.48 -1.20
N ASN A 181 -13.05 -6.45 -0.33
CA ASN A 181 -12.62 -7.84 -0.45
C ASN A 181 -11.10 -7.97 -0.75
N GLY A 182 -10.32 -6.98 -0.32
CA GLY A 182 -8.88 -6.82 -0.56
C GLY A 182 -8.03 -7.24 0.64
N ALA A 183 -6.76 -6.85 0.61
CA ALA A 183 -5.72 -7.31 1.51
C ALA A 183 -5.89 -6.87 2.98
N THR A 184 -6.77 -5.91 3.26
CA THR A 184 -7.06 -5.45 4.63
C THR A 184 -8.06 -6.34 5.38
N TYR A 185 -8.71 -7.32 4.70
CA TYR A 185 -9.83 -8.13 5.21
C TYR A 185 -9.57 -8.85 6.53
N ASN A 186 -8.34 -9.26 6.80
CA ASN A 186 -7.92 -9.99 8.01
C ASN A 186 -7.10 -9.15 8.99
N ILE A 187 -6.98 -7.84 8.76
CA ILE A 187 -6.15 -6.92 9.55
C ILE A 187 -6.98 -5.80 10.16
N ALA A 188 -7.81 -5.13 9.34
CA ALA A 188 -8.48 -3.91 9.75
C ALA A 188 -9.36 -4.10 10.99
N GLN A 189 -10.14 -5.19 11.07
CA GLN A 189 -10.95 -5.49 12.24
C GLN A 189 -10.11 -5.51 13.52
N ASN A 190 -9.03 -6.27 13.52
CA ASN A 190 -8.18 -6.42 14.70
C ASN A 190 -7.57 -5.08 15.14
N VAL A 191 -7.12 -4.24 14.19
CA VAL A 191 -6.54 -2.93 14.52
C VAL A 191 -7.55 -2.05 15.25
N PHE A 192 -8.76 -1.89 14.71
CA PHE A 192 -9.76 -0.99 15.29
C PHE A 192 -10.41 -1.55 16.56
N GLU A 193 -10.70 -2.86 16.62
CA GLU A 193 -11.27 -3.50 17.82
C GLU A 193 -10.28 -3.50 19.00
N GLU A 194 -9.00 -3.78 18.76
CA GLU A 194 -7.98 -3.75 19.81
C GLU A 194 -7.69 -2.32 20.33
N LEU A 195 -8.06 -1.29 19.57
CA LEU A 195 -8.08 0.10 20.01
C LEU A 195 -9.41 0.51 20.65
N GLY A 196 -10.37 -0.43 20.76
CA GLY A 196 -11.61 -0.30 21.52
C GLY A 196 -12.86 -0.02 20.69
N ALA A 197 -12.80 0.16 19.37
CA ALA A 197 -13.98 0.43 18.55
C ALA A 197 -14.93 -0.77 18.49
N LYS A 198 -16.21 -0.51 18.33
CA LYS A 198 -17.17 -1.49 17.84
C LYS A 198 -17.11 -1.49 16.31
N VAL A 199 -16.66 -2.59 15.72
CA VAL A 199 -16.42 -2.69 14.28
C VAL A 199 -17.49 -3.53 13.60
N ILE A 200 -18.00 -3.04 12.48
CA ILE A 200 -18.93 -3.74 11.58
C ILE A 200 -18.18 -3.91 10.25
N MET A 201 -17.88 -5.15 9.90
CA MET A 201 -17.12 -5.46 8.69
C MET A 201 -18.04 -5.69 7.51
N ILE A 202 -17.74 -5.08 6.37
CA ILE A 202 -18.36 -5.35 5.08
C ILE A 202 -17.29 -5.63 4.02
N ASN A 203 -17.66 -6.33 2.96
CA ASN A 203 -16.76 -6.67 1.84
C ASN A 203 -15.40 -7.23 2.34
N ASN A 204 -15.45 -8.16 3.29
CA ASN A 204 -14.31 -8.79 3.92
C ASN A 204 -14.22 -10.32 3.69
N GLN A 205 -14.90 -10.82 2.66
CA GLN A 205 -14.91 -12.24 2.27
C GLN A 205 -14.39 -12.41 0.83
N PRO A 206 -13.07 -12.32 0.65
CA PRO A 206 -12.46 -12.42 -0.68
C PRO A 206 -12.62 -13.82 -1.25
N ASP A 207 -13.08 -13.93 -2.50
CA ASP A 207 -13.18 -15.18 -3.26
C ASP A 207 -12.15 -15.28 -4.41
N GLY A 208 -11.32 -14.26 -4.56
CA GLY A 208 -10.31 -14.15 -5.62
C GLY A 208 -10.77 -13.37 -6.84
N TYR A 209 -12.07 -13.10 -6.98
CA TYR A 209 -12.69 -12.45 -8.14
C TYR A 209 -13.45 -11.17 -7.77
N ASN A 210 -13.82 -11.01 -6.50
CA ASN A 210 -14.68 -9.92 -6.02
C ASN A 210 -13.93 -8.70 -5.48
N ILE A 211 -12.61 -8.63 -5.57
CA ILE A 211 -11.81 -7.49 -5.13
C ILE A 211 -12.20 -6.20 -5.87
N ASN A 212 -12.45 -5.11 -5.13
CA ASN A 212 -12.88 -3.80 -5.65
C ASN A 212 -14.18 -3.82 -6.49
N HIS A 213 -14.96 -4.90 -6.44
CA HIS A 213 -16.18 -4.99 -7.24
C HIS A 213 -17.35 -4.33 -6.50
N ASN A 214 -17.75 -3.14 -6.95
CA ASN A 214 -18.81 -2.33 -6.34
C ASN A 214 -18.61 -2.12 -4.82
N CYS A 215 -17.39 -1.84 -4.39
CA CYS A 215 -17.05 -1.68 -2.98
C CYS A 215 -15.71 -0.94 -2.79
N GLY A 216 -15.39 -0.66 -1.53
CA GLY A 216 -14.13 -0.06 -1.12
C GLY A 216 -13.99 1.42 -1.50
N ALA A 217 -12.75 1.90 -1.53
CA ALA A 217 -12.43 3.32 -1.75
C ALA A 217 -12.86 3.87 -3.12
N THR A 218 -13.13 3.00 -4.10
CA THR A 218 -13.56 3.41 -5.45
C THR A 218 -15.08 3.51 -5.57
N ASP A 219 -15.84 2.81 -4.74
CA ASP A 219 -17.30 2.85 -4.69
C ASP A 219 -17.79 2.72 -3.24
N THR A 220 -18.08 3.84 -2.62
CA THR A 220 -18.53 3.92 -1.23
C THR A 220 -20.03 3.78 -1.03
N THR A 221 -20.80 3.52 -2.08
CA THR A 221 -22.26 3.50 -2.04
C THR A 221 -22.81 2.53 -0.98
N HIS A 222 -22.29 1.31 -0.94
CA HIS A 222 -22.66 0.32 0.06
C HIS A 222 -22.23 0.75 1.48
N LEU A 223 -21.02 1.30 1.64
CA LEU A 223 -20.55 1.79 2.93
C LEU A 223 -21.43 2.93 3.47
N GLN A 224 -21.82 3.89 2.63
CA GLN A 224 -22.71 5.00 3.00
C GLN A 224 -24.06 4.48 3.54
N GLN A 225 -24.61 3.47 2.87
CA GLN A 225 -25.87 2.86 3.31
C GLN A 225 -25.71 2.13 4.65
N GLU A 226 -24.63 1.38 4.84
CA GLU A 226 -24.39 0.63 6.07
C GLU A 226 -24.05 1.55 7.26
N VAL A 227 -23.39 2.69 7.04
CA VAL A 227 -23.20 3.71 8.08
C VAL A 227 -24.56 4.20 8.61
N LEU A 228 -25.50 4.50 7.71
CA LEU A 228 -26.84 4.94 8.08
C LEU A 228 -27.67 3.82 8.74
N ASN A 229 -27.62 2.59 8.18
CA ASN A 229 -28.37 1.45 8.68
C ASN A 229 -27.98 1.06 10.12
N HIS A 230 -26.70 1.22 10.44
CA HIS A 230 -26.15 0.89 11.77
C HIS A 230 -26.03 2.08 12.71
N GLU A 231 -26.49 3.28 12.30
CA GLU A 231 -26.30 4.53 13.04
C GLU A 231 -24.83 4.68 13.49
N ALA A 232 -23.90 4.29 12.61
CA ALA A 232 -22.47 4.30 12.93
C ALA A 232 -21.92 5.72 12.99
N ASN A 233 -20.85 5.92 13.77
CA ASN A 233 -20.21 7.24 13.88
C ASN A 233 -19.46 7.61 12.60
N LEU A 234 -18.92 6.62 11.91
CA LEU A 234 -18.21 6.80 10.63
C LEU A 234 -18.06 5.48 9.87
N GLY A 235 -17.76 5.59 8.58
CA GLY A 235 -17.36 4.50 7.71
C GLY A 235 -15.93 4.67 7.23
N ILE A 236 -15.22 3.57 7.01
CA ILE A 236 -13.86 3.50 6.49
C ILE A 236 -13.85 2.58 5.28
N ALA A 237 -13.39 3.05 4.13
CA ALA A 237 -13.21 2.24 2.92
C ALA A 237 -11.75 2.21 2.50
N PHE A 238 -11.22 1.01 2.34
CA PHE A 238 -9.92 0.75 1.74
C PHE A 238 -10.05 0.35 0.27
N ASP A 239 -8.96 0.40 -0.48
CA ASP A 239 -8.88 -0.26 -1.78
C ASP A 239 -8.25 -1.65 -1.67
N GLY A 240 -8.15 -2.36 -2.78
CA GLY A 240 -7.76 -3.77 -2.81
C GLY A 240 -6.41 -4.10 -2.17
N ASP A 241 -5.42 -3.20 -2.17
CA ASP A 241 -4.13 -3.39 -1.52
C ASP A 241 -3.89 -2.49 -0.30
N GLY A 242 -4.92 -1.75 0.12
CA GLY A 242 -4.95 -1.03 1.39
C GLY A 242 -4.05 0.20 1.47
N ASP A 243 -3.62 0.74 0.33
CA ASP A 243 -2.81 1.97 0.28
C ASP A 243 -3.65 3.25 0.17
N ARG A 244 -4.99 3.12 -0.02
CA ARG A 244 -5.96 4.21 -0.08
C ARG A 244 -6.98 4.14 1.04
N LEU A 245 -7.48 5.32 1.40
CA LEU A 245 -8.52 5.55 2.39
C LEU A 245 -9.54 6.54 1.86
N ILE A 246 -10.81 6.18 1.92
CA ILE A 246 -11.95 7.09 1.84
C ILE A 246 -12.78 6.88 3.09
N MET A 247 -13.37 7.94 3.63
CA MET A 247 -14.25 7.83 4.79
C MET A 247 -15.67 8.27 4.47
N VAL A 248 -16.58 7.91 5.34
CA VAL A 248 -17.98 8.33 5.31
C VAL A 248 -18.33 8.83 6.70
N ASP A 249 -18.98 10.00 6.80
CA ASP A 249 -19.39 10.53 8.07
C ASP A 249 -20.73 9.90 8.54
N HIS A 250 -21.17 10.23 9.76
CA HIS A 250 -22.39 9.71 10.37
C HIS A 250 -23.68 10.10 9.63
N THR A 251 -23.64 11.05 8.70
CA THR A 251 -24.77 11.43 7.85
C THR A 251 -24.80 10.67 6.52
N GLY A 252 -23.82 9.80 6.27
CA GLY A 252 -23.66 9.07 5.02
C GLY A 252 -22.94 9.86 3.94
N GLU A 253 -22.38 11.04 4.25
CA GLU A 253 -21.62 11.84 3.29
C GLU A 253 -20.19 11.33 3.16
N LYS A 254 -19.72 11.28 1.91
CA LYS A 254 -18.36 10.87 1.59
C LYS A 254 -17.36 11.96 1.99
N VAL A 255 -16.27 11.55 2.65
CA VAL A 255 -15.10 12.38 2.99
C VAL A 255 -13.93 11.88 2.14
N ASP A 256 -13.52 12.66 1.17
CA ASP A 256 -12.48 12.27 0.21
C ASP A 256 -11.05 12.46 0.72
N GLY A 257 -10.05 12.09 -0.10
CA GLY A 257 -8.64 12.17 0.29
C GLY A 257 -8.17 13.59 0.58
N ASP A 258 -8.67 14.60 -0.12
CA ASP A 258 -8.29 16.00 0.13
C ASP A 258 -8.85 16.49 1.48
N GLU A 259 -10.09 16.14 1.80
CA GLU A 259 -10.72 16.44 3.09
C GLU A 259 -10.01 15.73 4.23
N LEU A 260 -9.63 14.45 4.05
CA LEU A 260 -8.88 13.68 5.04
C LEU A 260 -7.49 14.28 5.29
N VAL A 261 -6.77 14.66 4.24
CA VAL A 261 -5.48 15.34 4.36
C VAL A 261 -5.63 16.65 5.14
N PHE A 262 -6.69 17.43 4.87
CA PHE A 262 -6.98 18.66 5.62
C PHE A 262 -7.29 18.38 7.10
N ILE A 263 -8.11 17.37 7.41
CA ILE A 263 -8.45 16.98 8.79
C ILE A 263 -7.18 16.63 9.58
N ILE A 264 -6.32 15.79 9.00
CA ILE A 264 -5.05 15.39 9.61
C ILE A 264 -4.13 16.60 9.78
N ALA A 265 -4.00 17.43 8.74
CA ALA A 265 -3.16 18.64 8.80
C ALA A 265 -3.58 19.58 9.92
N LYS A 266 -4.89 19.85 10.04
CA LYS A 266 -5.47 20.70 11.09
C LYS A 266 -5.22 20.14 12.50
N ALA A 267 -5.37 18.84 12.67
CA ALA A 267 -5.10 18.17 13.94
C ALA A 267 -3.61 18.25 14.30
N TRP A 268 -2.74 17.95 13.32
CA TRP A 268 -1.28 17.96 13.54
C TRP A 268 -0.70 19.37 13.72
N GLU A 269 -1.25 20.38 13.07
CA GLU A 269 -0.88 21.78 13.34
C GLU A 269 -1.23 22.16 14.77
N LYS A 270 -2.48 21.87 15.21
CA LYS A 270 -2.95 22.17 16.57
C LYS A 270 -2.12 21.52 17.66
N ASN A 271 -1.63 20.30 17.46
CA ASN A 271 -0.84 19.58 18.47
C ASN A 271 0.69 19.70 18.26
N GLY A 272 1.14 20.50 17.28
CA GLY A 272 2.55 20.76 16.98
C GLY A 272 3.27 19.59 16.29
N THR A 273 2.55 18.62 15.75
CA THR A 273 3.14 17.50 14.97
C THR A 273 3.57 17.94 13.58
N LEU A 274 2.82 18.87 12.94
CA LEU A 274 3.11 19.38 11.59
C LEU A 274 4.27 20.38 11.59
N LYS A 275 5.48 19.88 11.86
CA LYS A 275 6.68 20.73 12.10
C LYS A 275 7.07 21.65 10.95
N SER A 276 6.77 21.25 9.71
CA SER A 276 7.09 22.04 8.51
C SER A 276 6.00 23.07 8.18
N SER A 277 4.85 23.04 8.87
CA SER A 277 3.62 23.79 8.52
C SER A 277 3.32 23.71 7.00
N ALA A 278 3.54 22.54 6.41
CA ALA A 278 3.37 22.29 4.97
C ALA A 278 2.70 20.95 4.71
N VAL A 279 1.86 20.95 3.68
CA VAL A 279 1.16 19.77 3.15
C VAL A 279 1.43 19.67 1.66
N VAL A 280 1.67 18.44 1.17
CA VAL A 280 1.84 18.16 -0.25
C VAL A 280 0.55 17.58 -0.80
N GLY A 281 0.02 18.21 -1.85
CA GLY A 281 -1.07 17.67 -2.66
C GLY A 281 -0.70 17.64 -4.13
N THR A 282 -1.66 17.38 -5.00
CA THR A 282 -1.44 17.34 -6.45
C THR A 282 -2.11 18.50 -7.16
N LYS A 283 -1.86 18.63 -8.45
CA LYS A 283 -2.57 19.56 -9.34
C LYS A 283 -4.09 19.35 -9.34
N MET A 284 -4.54 18.15 -8.99
CA MET A 284 -5.96 17.77 -8.92
C MET A 284 -6.59 18.06 -7.56
N SER A 285 -5.81 18.49 -6.56
CA SER A 285 -6.32 18.79 -5.22
C SER A 285 -7.31 19.94 -5.24
N ASN A 286 -8.38 19.78 -4.47
CA ASN A 286 -9.52 20.69 -4.38
C ASN A 286 -9.08 22.11 -3.96
N LEU A 287 -9.64 23.12 -4.60
CA LEU A 287 -9.37 24.53 -4.25
C LEU A 287 -9.77 24.83 -2.80
N GLY A 288 -10.90 24.28 -2.33
CA GLY A 288 -11.37 24.48 -0.95
C GLY A 288 -10.37 23.98 0.10
N MET A 289 -9.67 22.85 -0.16
CA MET A 289 -8.59 22.39 0.71
C MET A 289 -7.44 23.40 0.74
N ARG A 290 -7.02 23.92 -0.42
CA ARG A 290 -5.91 24.91 -0.51
C ARG A 290 -6.24 26.18 0.26
N GLU A 291 -7.46 26.70 0.13
CA GLU A 291 -7.95 27.88 0.85
C GLU A 291 -8.01 27.60 2.36
N ALA A 292 -8.58 26.47 2.77
CA ALA A 292 -8.69 26.10 4.18
C ALA A 292 -7.32 25.88 4.86
N LEU A 293 -6.33 25.33 4.14
CA LEU A 293 -4.94 25.25 4.62
C LEU A 293 -4.30 26.62 4.78
N SER A 294 -4.54 27.53 3.81
CA SER A 294 -4.05 28.92 3.86
C SER A 294 -4.58 29.68 5.07
N ASP A 295 -5.86 29.49 5.41
CA ASP A 295 -6.50 30.11 6.59
C ASP A 295 -5.85 29.65 7.90
N LEU A 296 -5.27 28.45 7.91
CA LEU A 296 -4.49 27.92 9.05
C LEU A 296 -2.99 28.26 8.99
N ASN A 297 -2.55 29.08 8.01
CA ASN A 297 -1.13 29.36 7.73
C ASN A 297 -0.30 28.09 7.42
N ILE A 298 -0.94 27.06 6.86
CA ILE A 298 -0.28 25.83 6.38
C ILE A 298 0.04 26.01 4.90
N ASN A 299 1.30 25.86 4.52
CA ASN A 299 1.74 26.00 3.14
C ASN A 299 1.32 24.79 2.31
N PHE A 300 0.61 25.02 1.19
CA PHE A 300 0.30 23.97 0.22
C PHE A 300 1.40 23.87 -0.83
N ILE A 301 1.96 22.65 -1.00
CA ILE A 301 2.99 22.34 -2.00
C ILE A 301 2.36 21.49 -3.07
N GLU A 302 2.38 21.96 -4.30
CA GLU A 302 1.80 21.26 -5.45
C GLU A 302 2.79 20.27 -6.07
N SER A 303 2.35 19.04 -6.33
CA SER A 303 3.07 18.03 -7.08
C SER A 303 2.34 17.66 -8.38
N ASP A 304 2.99 16.91 -9.26
CA ASP A 304 2.30 16.16 -10.31
C ASP A 304 1.46 15.04 -9.70
N VAL A 305 0.48 14.52 -10.50
CA VAL A 305 -0.40 13.44 -10.07
C VAL A 305 0.37 12.12 -9.99
N GLY A 306 0.23 11.44 -8.87
CA GLY A 306 0.86 10.15 -8.58
C GLY A 306 1.67 10.17 -7.28
N ASP A 307 1.54 9.12 -6.51
CA ASP A 307 2.14 8.92 -5.19
C ASP A 307 3.66 9.15 -5.18
N ARG A 308 4.35 8.77 -6.24
CA ARG A 308 5.78 8.99 -6.43
C ARG A 308 6.13 10.49 -6.37
N TYR A 309 5.37 11.32 -7.07
CA TYR A 309 5.62 12.77 -7.12
C TYR A 309 5.27 13.45 -5.80
N VAL A 310 4.20 12.98 -5.14
CA VAL A 310 3.86 13.42 -3.78
C VAL A 310 5.02 13.10 -2.84
N MET A 311 5.55 11.88 -2.87
CA MET A 311 6.69 11.45 -2.06
C MET A 311 7.96 12.28 -2.33
N GLU A 312 8.28 12.54 -3.60
CA GLU A 312 9.41 13.38 -3.98
C GLU A 312 9.31 14.79 -3.38
N GLN A 313 8.13 15.41 -3.45
CA GLN A 313 7.90 16.74 -2.86
C GLN A 313 7.94 16.72 -1.32
N LEU A 314 7.43 15.66 -0.68
CA LEU A 314 7.55 15.47 0.77
C LEU A 314 9.02 15.46 1.21
N LEU A 315 9.85 14.67 0.55
CA LEU A 315 11.28 14.57 0.87
C LEU A 315 12.03 15.86 0.58
N LEU A 316 11.77 16.51 -0.56
CA LEU A 316 12.43 17.75 -0.98
C LEU A 316 12.15 18.90 0.00
N ASN A 317 10.92 19.00 0.45
CA ASN A 317 10.45 20.09 1.31
C ASN A 317 10.47 19.73 2.81
N LYS A 318 10.92 18.53 3.17
CA LYS A 318 10.90 17.99 4.55
C LYS A 318 9.49 18.06 5.17
N ALA A 319 8.46 17.94 4.33
CA ALA A 319 7.08 17.81 4.76
C ALA A 319 6.78 16.37 5.15
N ILE A 320 5.82 16.16 6.04
CA ILE A 320 5.51 14.85 6.60
C ILE A 320 4.10 14.37 6.27
N LEU A 321 3.25 15.23 5.69
CA LEU A 321 1.89 14.92 5.30
C LEU A 321 1.66 15.32 3.86
N GLY A 322 1.13 14.40 3.09
CA GLY A 322 0.68 14.65 1.72
C GLY A 322 -0.29 13.59 1.24
N GLY A 323 -0.97 13.86 0.15
CA GLY A 323 -1.91 12.89 -0.41
C GLY A 323 -2.59 13.37 -1.67
N GLU A 324 -3.52 12.54 -2.13
CA GLU A 324 -4.32 12.73 -3.33
C GLU A 324 -5.81 12.60 -2.99
N SER A 325 -6.66 13.26 -3.73
CA SER A 325 -8.14 13.15 -3.59
C SER A 325 -8.64 11.70 -3.70
N SER A 326 -7.88 10.83 -4.39
CA SER A 326 -8.14 9.40 -4.50
C SER A 326 -7.98 8.61 -3.19
N GLY A 327 -7.52 9.26 -2.11
CA GLY A 327 -7.34 8.65 -0.80
C GLY A 327 -5.95 8.06 -0.54
N HIS A 328 -4.99 8.19 -1.46
CA HIS A 328 -3.61 7.81 -1.18
C HIS A 328 -2.95 8.86 -0.29
N ILE A 329 -2.89 8.60 1.02
CA ILE A 329 -2.41 9.54 2.05
C ILE A 329 -1.11 9.04 2.64
N ILE A 330 -0.10 9.89 2.65
CA ILE A 330 1.24 9.61 3.18
C ILE A 330 1.45 10.38 4.47
N CYS A 331 1.58 9.65 5.58
CA CYS A 331 1.97 10.16 6.89
C CYS A 331 3.45 9.77 7.13
N LEU A 332 4.40 10.54 6.57
CA LEU A 332 5.81 10.15 6.45
C LEU A 332 6.52 9.99 7.80
N ASN A 333 6.01 10.61 8.87
CA ASN A 333 6.47 10.41 10.24
C ASN A 333 5.97 9.10 10.87
N LYS A 334 5.08 8.36 10.21
CA LYS A 334 4.46 7.12 10.67
C LYS A 334 4.80 5.94 9.75
N SER A 335 4.70 6.11 8.42
CA SER A 335 4.94 5.07 7.41
C SER A 335 5.79 5.61 6.26
N THR A 336 6.47 4.73 5.55
CA THR A 336 7.31 5.07 4.38
C THR A 336 6.53 5.09 3.06
N SER A 337 5.24 4.81 3.09
CA SER A 337 4.33 4.80 1.93
C SER A 337 2.94 5.25 2.36
N GLY A 338 2.02 5.45 1.42
CA GLY A 338 0.60 5.55 1.72
C GLY A 338 0.10 4.31 2.44
N ASP A 339 -0.71 4.51 3.48
CA ASP A 339 -1.21 3.44 4.34
C ASP A 339 -2.61 3.83 4.82
N GLY A 340 -3.63 3.16 4.26
CA GLY A 340 -5.02 3.49 4.56
C GLY A 340 -5.38 3.30 6.04
N ILE A 341 -4.87 2.24 6.68
CA ILE A 341 -5.15 1.97 8.10
C ILE A 341 -4.48 3.04 8.98
N ILE A 342 -3.22 3.36 8.72
CA ILE A 342 -2.50 4.37 9.49
C ILE A 342 -3.14 5.76 9.28
N ALA A 343 -3.50 6.10 8.04
CA ALA A 343 -4.16 7.38 7.76
C ALA A 343 -5.51 7.50 8.49
N ALA A 344 -6.29 6.41 8.56
CA ALA A 344 -7.55 6.40 9.31
C ALA A 344 -7.38 6.59 10.83
N LEU A 345 -6.21 6.26 11.37
CA LEU A 345 -5.88 6.41 12.78
C LEU A 345 -5.34 7.80 13.14
N GLN A 346 -5.00 8.66 12.17
CA GLN A 346 -4.45 10.01 12.44
C GLN A 346 -5.52 11.07 12.55
#